data_cc75520dce62066bfc48f6d154369675
#
_entry.id   cc75520dce62066bfc48f6d154369675
#
_cell.length_a   1.000
_cell.length_b   1.000
_cell.length_c   1.000
_cell.angle_alpha   90.00
_cell.angle_beta   90.00
_cell.angle_gamma   90.00
#
_symmetry.space_group_name_H-M   'P 1'
#
loop_
_entity.id
_entity.type
_entity.pdbx_description
1 polymer ?
#
loop_
_entity_poly.entity_id
_entity_poly.type
_entity_poly.pdbx_seq_one_letter_code
_entity_poly.pdbx_strand_id
1 'polypeptide(L)'
;NKYDLCVFDVMMPKKDGFTLAKEIRQINSEIPIIFLTAKNMKEDVLEGFKLGADDYMSKPFSMEELLLRIEAVLRRSTGLKPEDEQEIFKIGKLTFNSKKQTLFDGEEEQKLTTKESELLKLLCQNVNKVLERNYALKNIWADDNYFNARSMDVYITKLRKHLKKDPSVEIINVHGKGYKLIL
;
A
#
# COMPACT_ATOMS: atom_id res chain seq x y z
N ASN A 1 18.24 -2.00 20.94
CA ASN A 1 17.00 -1.55 20.28
C ASN A 1 16.79 -2.37 19.02
N LYS A 2 15.53 -2.72 18.73
CA LYS A 2 15.15 -3.30 17.44
C LYS A 2 14.86 -2.14 16.49
N TYR A 3 15.41 -2.21 15.30
CA TYR A 3 15.13 -1.29 14.20
C TYR A 3 14.54 -2.08 13.05
N ASP A 4 13.59 -1.49 12.33
CA ASP A 4 12.90 -2.14 11.21
C ASP A 4 13.52 -1.75 9.87
N LEU A 5 14.27 -0.66 9.83
CA LEU A 5 14.96 -0.15 8.64
C LEU A 5 16.11 0.78 9.05
N CYS A 6 17.14 0.87 8.23
CA CYS A 6 18.24 1.81 8.37
C CYS A 6 18.29 2.78 7.19
N VAL A 7 18.46 4.08 7.49
CA VAL A 7 18.73 5.10 6.46
C VAL A 7 20.09 5.69 6.75
N PHE A 8 21.04 5.54 5.81
CA PHE A 8 22.41 5.98 5.96
C PHE A 8 22.79 7.03 4.93
N ASP A 9 23.37 8.11 5.37
CA ASP A 9 24.13 8.99 4.48
C ASP A 9 25.43 8.30 4.10
N VAL A 10 25.73 8.20 2.80
CA VAL A 10 27.01 7.64 2.34
C VAL A 10 28.17 8.46 2.86
N MET A 11 28.05 9.81 2.86
CA MET A 11 29.12 10.72 3.28
C MET A 11 28.93 11.19 4.72
N MET A 12 29.22 10.33 5.68
CA MET A 12 29.25 10.72 7.10
C MET A 12 30.69 10.93 7.61
N PRO A 13 30.92 11.92 8.50
CA PRO A 13 32.23 12.11 9.12
C PRO A 13 32.58 10.93 10.03
N LYS A 14 33.86 10.56 10.11
CA LYS A 14 34.47 9.49 10.91
C LYS A 14 34.21 8.07 10.41
N LYS A 15 33.00 7.72 10.05
CA LYS A 15 32.62 6.41 9.48
C LYS A 15 31.59 6.64 8.38
N ASP A 16 31.90 6.21 7.18
CA ASP A 16 30.97 6.30 6.04
C ASP A 16 29.82 5.31 6.13
N GLY A 17 28.75 5.58 5.37
CA GLY A 17 27.54 4.76 5.37
C GLY A 17 27.77 3.32 4.93
N PHE A 18 28.70 3.06 4.00
CA PHE A 18 28.99 1.72 3.52
C PHE A 18 29.71 0.86 4.57
N THR A 19 30.67 1.45 5.27
CA THR A 19 31.33 0.80 6.40
C THR A 19 30.36 0.42 7.49
N LEU A 20 29.44 1.34 7.82
CA LEU A 20 28.39 1.08 8.82
C LEU A 20 27.43 -0.03 8.34
N ALA A 21 27.04 -0.03 7.07
CA ALA A 21 26.21 -1.07 6.50
C ALA A 21 26.87 -2.45 6.54
N LYS A 22 28.19 -2.56 6.23
CA LYS A 22 28.94 -3.80 6.36
C LYS A 22 28.89 -4.37 7.77
N GLU A 23 29.08 -3.52 8.79
CA GLU A 23 29.00 -3.95 10.20
C GLU A 23 27.58 -4.42 10.58
N ILE A 24 26.56 -3.69 10.14
CA ILE A 24 25.18 -4.08 10.40
C ILE A 24 24.82 -5.39 9.72
N ARG A 25 25.27 -5.63 8.48
CA ARG A 25 25.07 -6.92 7.78
C ARG A 25 25.70 -8.11 8.50
N GLN A 26 26.75 -7.91 9.28
CA GLN A 26 27.31 -8.96 10.12
C GLN A 26 26.43 -9.32 11.32
N ILE A 27 25.64 -8.35 11.82
CA ILE A 27 24.77 -8.51 13.00
C ILE A 27 23.33 -8.92 12.55
N ASN A 28 22.85 -8.31 11.47
CA ASN A 28 21.53 -8.56 10.90
C ASN A 28 21.61 -8.45 9.36
N SER A 29 21.59 -9.60 8.71
CA SER A 29 21.67 -9.68 7.24
C SER A 29 20.40 -9.21 6.52
N GLU A 30 19.26 -9.17 7.22
CA GLU A 30 17.94 -8.96 6.62
C GLU A 30 17.38 -7.54 6.83
N ILE A 31 17.96 -6.76 7.76
CA ILE A 31 17.43 -5.40 7.98
C ILE A 31 17.55 -4.55 6.72
N PRO A 32 16.46 -3.91 6.25
CA PRO A 32 16.51 -3.09 5.07
C PRO A 32 17.41 -1.86 5.24
N ILE A 33 18.13 -1.50 4.18
CA ILE A 33 19.04 -0.34 4.16
C ILE A 33 18.72 0.54 2.96
N ILE A 34 18.48 1.83 3.22
CA ILE A 34 18.39 2.90 2.21
C ILE A 34 19.63 3.78 2.35
N PHE A 35 20.34 4.02 1.23
CA PHE A 35 21.44 4.98 1.23
C PHE A 35 21.00 6.33 0.67
N LEU A 36 21.46 7.40 1.31
CA LEU A 36 21.36 8.78 0.83
C LEU A 36 22.73 9.18 0.24
N THR A 37 22.78 9.60 -1.01
CA THR A 37 24.03 9.89 -1.71
C THR A 37 24.00 11.24 -2.44
N ALA A 38 25.16 11.84 -2.70
CA ALA A 38 25.26 12.99 -3.57
C ALA A 38 25.20 12.57 -5.07
N LYS A 39 24.62 13.41 -5.92
CA LYS A 39 24.18 13.14 -7.30
C LYS A 39 25.26 12.62 -8.28
N ASN A 40 26.54 12.65 -7.95
CA ASN A 40 27.65 12.40 -8.86
C ASN A 40 28.41 11.07 -8.66
N MET A 41 27.92 10.19 -7.80
CA MET A 41 28.67 8.98 -7.42
C MET A 41 28.02 7.71 -8.00
N LYS A 42 28.07 7.50 -9.32
CA LYS A 42 27.62 6.25 -9.95
C LYS A 42 28.36 5.03 -9.42
N GLU A 43 29.61 5.18 -9.01
CA GLU A 43 30.45 4.11 -8.46
C GLU A 43 29.96 3.68 -7.07
N ASP A 44 29.53 4.60 -6.23
CA ASP A 44 28.97 4.32 -4.90
C ASP A 44 27.65 3.54 -4.96
N VAL A 45 26.83 3.82 -5.98
CA VAL A 45 25.57 3.09 -6.19
C VAL A 45 25.82 1.62 -6.47
N LEU A 46 26.84 1.29 -7.27
CA LEU A 46 27.23 -0.10 -7.57
C LEU A 46 27.81 -0.80 -6.34
N GLU A 47 28.63 -0.11 -5.54
CA GLU A 47 29.19 -0.67 -4.32
C GLU A 47 28.10 -0.97 -3.29
N GLY A 48 27.17 -0.07 -3.11
CA GLY A 48 26.10 -0.29 -2.13
C GLY A 48 25.10 -1.37 -2.55
N PHE A 49 24.78 -1.54 -3.83
CA PHE A 49 24.00 -2.71 -4.27
C PHE A 49 24.73 -4.03 -4.00
N LYS A 50 26.06 -4.05 -4.13
CA LYS A 50 26.87 -5.23 -3.72
C LYS A 50 26.80 -5.50 -2.22
N LEU A 51 26.56 -4.47 -1.41
CA LEU A 51 26.35 -4.57 0.05
C LEU A 51 24.92 -4.96 0.43
N GLY A 52 24.06 -5.22 -0.55
CA GLY A 52 22.65 -5.59 -0.31
C GLY A 52 21.79 -4.41 0.15
N ALA A 53 22.00 -3.23 -0.43
CA ALA A 53 21.06 -2.11 -0.23
C ALA A 53 19.72 -2.38 -0.90
N ASP A 54 18.65 -1.98 -0.22
CA ASP A 54 17.29 -2.14 -0.70
C ASP A 54 16.82 -0.96 -1.56
N ASP A 55 17.38 0.23 -1.34
CA ASP A 55 17.13 1.41 -2.17
C ASP A 55 18.25 2.45 -2.04
N TYR A 56 18.29 3.39 -3.01
CA TYR A 56 19.18 4.53 -3.08
C TYR A 56 18.41 5.81 -3.38
N MET A 57 18.78 6.89 -2.71
CA MET A 57 18.18 8.20 -2.94
C MET A 57 19.25 9.27 -3.08
N SER A 58 19.19 10.04 -4.16
CA SER A 58 20.12 11.15 -4.40
C SER A 58 19.68 12.43 -3.71
N LYS A 59 20.62 13.13 -3.10
CA LYS A 59 20.43 14.49 -2.57
C LYS A 59 20.50 15.54 -3.70
N PRO A 60 19.66 16.60 -3.67
CA PRO A 60 18.61 16.88 -2.71
C PRO A 60 17.35 16.05 -2.95
N PHE A 61 16.61 15.69 -1.90
CA PHE A 61 15.36 14.93 -1.96
C PHE A 61 14.27 15.61 -1.12
N SER A 62 13.00 15.28 -1.39
CA SER A 62 11.88 15.70 -0.56
C SER A 62 11.62 14.68 0.56
N MET A 63 11.12 15.15 1.71
CA MET A 63 10.70 14.25 2.79
C MET A 63 9.58 13.31 2.35
N GLU A 64 8.71 13.77 1.47
CA GLU A 64 7.62 12.94 0.90
C GLU A 64 8.20 11.79 0.09
N GLU A 65 9.19 12.02 -0.76
CA GLU A 65 9.88 10.97 -1.52
C GLU A 65 10.56 9.96 -0.58
N LEU A 66 11.25 10.44 0.48
CA LEU A 66 11.89 9.57 1.44
C LEU A 66 10.88 8.67 2.15
N LEU A 67 9.75 9.21 2.61
CA LEU A 67 8.71 8.45 3.28
C LEU A 67 8.11 7.37 2.36
N LEU A 68 7.80 7.69 1.11
CA LEU A 68 7.28 6.73 0.14
C LEU A 68 8.28 5.58 -0.13
N ARG A 69 9.57 5.86 -0.20
CA ARG A 69 10.61 4.84 -0.36
C ARG A 69 10.76 3.97 0.88
N ILE A 70 10.74 4.56 2.09
CA ILE A 70 10.74 3.82 3.36
C ILE A 70 9.56 2.85 3.41
N GLU A 71 8.36 3.31 3.12
CA GLU A 71 7.16 2.47 3.08
C GLU A 71 7.30 1.33 2.07
N ALA A 72 7.79 1.62 0.87
CA ALA A 72 7.99 0.60 -0.17
C ALA A 72 9.03 -0.45 0.21
N VAL A 73 10.10 -0.06 0.90
CA VAL A 73 11.16 -0.97 1.37
C VAL A 73 10.67 -1.80 2.55
N LEU A 74 10.05 -1.21 3.56
CA LEU A 74 9.47 -1.93 4.69
C LEU A 74 8.43 -2.96 4.26
N ARG A 75 7.58 -2.61 3.30
CA ARG A 75 6.59 -3.52 2.72
C ARG A 75 7.24 -4.76 2.10
N ARG A 76 8.37 -4.60 1.40
CA ARG A 76 9.12 -5.72 0.79
C ARG A 76 9.81 -6.60 1.83
N SER A 77 10.38 -6.01 2.86
CA SER A 77 11.18 -6.71 3.89
C SER A 77 10.33 -7.50 4.88
N THR A 78 9.11 -7.05 5.17
CA THR A 78 8.22 -7.74 6.11
C THR A 78 7.57 -8.98 5.53
N GLY A 79 7.84 -9.31 4.25
CA GLY A 79 7.15 -10.41 3.55
C GLY A 79 5.64 -10.19 3.41
N LEU A 80 5.16 -9.04 3.88
CA LEU A 80 3.83 -8.57 3.56
C LEU A 80 3.83 -8.35 2.05
N LYS A 81 3.25 -9.31 1.31
CA LYS A 81 2.80 -9.03 -0.06
C LYS A 81 2.09 -7.70 0.00
N PRO A 82 2.28 -6.81 -0.98
CA PRO A 82 1.51 -5.58 -1.03
C PRO A 82 0.05 -5.94 -0.76
N GLU A 83 -0.61 -5.25 0.16
CA GLU A 83 -2.07 -5.39 0.29
C GLU A 83 -2.75 -5.19 -1.08
N ASP A 84 -2.06 -4.50 -1.99
CA ASP A 84 -2.41 -4.35 -3.40
C ASP A 84 -2.30 -5.64 -4.25
N GLU A 85 -1.55 -6.67 -3.83
CA GLU A 85 -1.47 -7.95 -4.54
C GLU A 85 -2.44 -9.01 -4.01
N GLN A 86 -3.17 -8.73 -2.94
CA GLN A 86 -4.25 -9.64 -2.56
C GLN A 86 -5.34 -9.56 -3.64
N GLU A 87 -5.43 -10.58 -4.46
CA GLU A 87 -6.41 -10.67 -5.55
C GLU A 87 -7.74 -11.25 -5.06
N ILE A 88 -7.72 -12.05 -3.99
CA ILE A 88 -8.89 -12.78 -3.47
C ILE A 88 -9.14 -12.35 -2.03
N PHE A 89 -10.32 -11.80 -1.77
CA PHE A 89 -10.77 -11.35 -0.46
C PHE A 89 -11.96 -12.20 -0.01
N LYS A 90 -11.92 -12.67 1.25
CA LYS A 90 -13.10 -13.25 1.89
C LYS A 90 -13.88 -12.14 2.60
N ILE A 91 -15.16 -12.00 2.26
CA ILE A 91 -16.08 -10.97 2.75
C ILE A 91 -17.29 -11.71 3.35
N GLY A 92 -17.19 -12.11 4.63
CA GLY A 92 -18.17 -13.01 5.23
C GLY A 92 -18.23 -14.35 4.46
N LYS A 93 -19.39 -14.71 3.93
CA LYS A 93 -19.59 -15.90 3.08
C LYS A 93 -19.20 -15.67 1.63
N LEU A 94 -18.98 -14.41 1.22
CA LEU A 94 -18.66 -14.04 -0.16
C LEU A 94 -17.16 -14.13 -0.40
N THR A 95 -16.78 -14.43 -1.64
CA THR A 95 -15.39 -14.40 -2.12
C THR A 95 -15.28 -13.41 -3.26
N PHE A 96 -14.51 -12.36 -3.08
CA PHE A 96 -14.24 -11.35 -4.10
C PHE A 96 -12.88 -11.58 -4.74
N ASN A 97 -12.86 -11.72 -6.07
CA ASN A 97 -11.63 -11.75 -6.87
C ASN A 97 -11.47 -10.41 -7.61
N SER A 98 -10.53 -9.58 -7.14
CA SER A 98 -10.32 -8.23 -7.69
C SER A 98 -9.73 -8.25 -9.10
N LYS A 99 -8.93 -9.26 -9.46
CA LYS A 99 -8.33 -9.40 -10.79
C LYS A 99 -9.37 -9.84 -11.83
N LYS A 100 -10.21 -10.79 -11.48
CA LYS A 100 -11.32 -11.23 -12.33
C LYS A 100 -12.51 -10.29 -12.28
N GLN A 101 -12.55 -9.38 -11.32
CA GLN A 101 -13.67 -8.47 -11.04
C GLN A 101 -14.97 -9.24 -10.76
N THR A 102 -14.89 -10.31 -9.97
CA THR A 102 -16.03 -11.18 -9.68
C THR A 102 -16.27 -11.33 -8.18
N LEU A 103 -17.54 -11.45 -7.82
CA LEU A 103 -18.02 -11.74 -6.48
C LEU A 103 -18.76 -13.08 -6.52
N PHE A 104 -18.31 -14.05 -5.73
CA PHE A 104 -18.88 -15.38 -5.62
C PHE A 104 -19.53 -15.58 -4.25
N ASP A 105 -20.77 -16.09 -4.23
CA ASP A 105 -21.55 -16.29 -3.00
C ASP A 105 -21.64 -17.75 -2.53
N GLY A 106 -20.91 -18.64 -3.19
CA GLY A 106 -20.97 -20.09 -2.97
C GLY A 106 -21.77 -20.84 -4.03
N GLU A 107 -22.65 -20.17 -4.76
CA GLU A 107 -23.50 -20.74 -5.80
C GLU A 107 -23.29 -20.05 -7.15
N GLU A 108 -23.30 -18.72 -7.17
CA GLU A 108 -23.20 -17.92 -8.39
C GLU A 108 -22.00 -16.96 -8.37
N GLU A 109 -21.37 -16.78 -9.53
CA GLU A 109 -20.34 -15.79 -9.76
C GLU A 109 -20.93 -14.55 -10.44
N GLN A 110 -20.91 -13.42 -9.75
CA GLN A 110 -21.39 -12.15 -10.26
C GLN A 110 -20.23 -11.26 -10.71
N LYS A 111 -20.29 -10.73 -11.94
CA LYS A 111 -19.30 -9.81 -12.47
C LYS A 111 -19.54 -8.39 -11.98
N LEU A 112 -18.49 -7.73 -11.54
CA LEU A 112 -18.48 -6.32 -11.14
C LEU A 112 -17.91 -5.45 -12.25
N THR A 113 -18.34 -4.20 -12.32
CA THR A 113 -17.68 -3.21 -13.17
C THR A 113 -16.32 -2.83 -12.60
N THR A 114 -15.43 -2.25 -13.41
CA THR A 114 -14.10 -1.86 -12.98
C THR A 114 -14.15 -0.95 -11.74
N LYS A 115 -15.02 0.07 -11.73
CA LYS A 115 -15.16 1.00 -10.60
C LYS A 115 -15.77 0.36 -9.34
N GLU A 116 -16.68 -0.58 -9.48
CA GLU A 116 -17.19 -1.39 -8.36
C GLU A 116 -16.08 -2.26 -7.77
N SER A 117 -15.29 -2.90 -8.62
CA SER A 117 -14.19 -3.76 -8.20
C SER A 117 -13.09 -2.97 -7.50
N GLU A 118 -12.65 -1.84 -8.07
CA GLU A 118 -11.65 -0.95 -7.45
C GLU A 118 -12.10 -0.44 -6.09
N LEU A 119 -13.36 0.00 -5.97
CA LEU A 119 -13.91 0.50 -4.71
C LEU A 119 -14.05 -0.61 -3.66
N LEU A 120 -14.52 -1.80 -4.07
CA LEU A 120 -14.63 -2.96 -3.19
C LEU A 120 -13.24 -3.42 -2.71
N LYS A 121 -12.23 -3.41 -3.58
CA LYS A 121 -10.84 -3.72 -3.23
C LYS A 121 -10.33 -2.79 -2.12
N LEU A 122 -10.51 -1.47 -2.28
CA LEU A 122 -10.11 -0.50 -1.26
C LEU A 122 -10.85 -0.69 0.08
N LEU A 123 -12.14 -1.03 0.03
CA LEU A 123 -12.92 -1.34 1.23
C LEU A 123 -12.41 -2.61 1.92
N CYS A 124 -12.06 -3.66 1.17
CA CYS A 124 -11.50 -4.90 1.69
C CYS A 124 -10.12 -4.70 2.33
N GLN A 125 -9.29 -3.85 1.74
CA GLN A 125 -7.98 -3.47 2.32
C GLN A 125 -8.12 -2.66 3.62
N ASN A 126 -9.28 -2.05 3.84
CA ASN A 126 -9.59 -1.25 5.02
C ASN A 126 -10.74 -1.85 5.85
N VAL A 127 -10.87 -3.18 5.90
CA VAL A 127 -11.91 -3.85 6.71
C VAL A 127 -11.87 -3.34 8.15
N ASN A 128 -13.05 -3.00 8.69
CA ASN A 128 -13.22 -2.45 10.03
C ASN A 128 -12.49 -1.13 10.31
N LYS A 129 -11.95 -0.47 9.25
CA LYS A 129 -11.38 0.89 9.31
C LYS A 129 -12.17 1.82 8.40
N VAL A 130 -12.01 3.13 8.59
CA VAL A 130 -12.66 4.12 7.74
C VAL A 130 -11.85 4.30 6.46
N LEU A 131 -12.45 4.00 5.31
CA LEU A 131 -11.94 4.40 4.00
C LEU A 131 -12.34 5.86 3.77
N GLU A 132 -11.37 6.76 3.82
CA GLU A 132 -11.61 8.18 3.60
C GLU A 132 -12.08 8.46 2.16
N ARG A 133 -13.11 9.31 2.04
CA ARG A 133 -13.74 9.62 0.75
C ARG A 133 -12.73 10.20 -0.24
N ASN A 134 -11.94 11.18 0.15
CA ASN A 134 -11.00 11.85 -0.74
C ASN A 134 -9.86 10.91 -1.18
N TYR A 135 -9.40 10.04 -0.28
CA TYR A 135 -8.44 9.01 -0.62
C TYR A 135 -8.97 8.05 -1.69
N ALA A 136 -10.20 7.54 -1.51
CA ALA A 136 -10.83 6.65 -2.49
C ALA A 136 -11.06 7.34 -3.84
N LEU A 137 -11.51 8.60 -3.83
CA LEU A 137 -11.73 9.38 -5.06
C LEU A 137 -10.44 9.57 -5.85
N LYS A 138 -9.35 9.97 -5.20
CA LYS A 138 -8.04 10.14 -5.85
C LYS A 138 -7.50 8.84 -6.44
N ASN A 139 -7.65 7.72 -5.73
CA ASN A 139 -7.14 6.43 -6.19
C ASN A 139 -7.95 5.83 -7.35
N ILE A 140 -9.27 6.05 -7.38
CA ILE A 140 -10.16 5.41 -8.35
C ILE A 140 -10.47 6.32 -9.55
N TRP A 141 -10.62 7.63 -9.32
CA TRP A 141 -11.02 8.60 -10.36
C TRP A 141 -9.93 9.61 -10.71
N ALA A 142 -8.75 9.53 -10.06
CA ALA A 142 -7.62 10.45 -10.19
C ALA A 142 -7.95 11.92 -9.82
N ASP A 143 -9.15 12.18 -9.28
CA ASP A 143 -9.62 13.50 -8.91
C ASP A 143 -10.74 13.39 -7.85
N ASP A 144 -10.81 14.34 -6.93
CA ASP A 144 -11.78 14.41 -5.84
C ASP A 144 -12.88 15.46 -6.08
N ASN A 145 -13.15 15.80 -7.34
CA ASN A 145 -14.17 16.79 -7.68
C ASN A 145 -15.60 16.33 -7.32
N TYR A 146 -16.52 17.30 -7.28
CA TYR A 146 -17.91 17.09 -6.86
C TYR A 146 -18.65 16.01 -7.67
N PHE A 147 -18.39 15.88 -8.96
CA PHE A 147 -19.04 14.88 -9.83
C PHE A 147 -18.58 13.47 -9.48
N ASN A 148 -17.31 13.28 -9.21
CA ASN A 148 -16.74 12.00 -8.79
C ASN A 148 -17.27 11.60 -7.40
N ALA A 149 -17.44 12.56 -6.48
CA ALA A 149 -18.03 12.31 -5.17
C ALA A 149 -19.46 11.75 -5.26
N ARG A 150 -20.31 12.30 -6.12
CA ARG A 150 -21.67 11.76 -6.38
C ARG A 150 -21.62 10.38 -7.04
N SER A 151 -20.71 10.17 -7.97
CA SER A 151 -20.51 8.87 -8.60
C SER A 151 -20.14 7.79 -7.58
N MET A 152 -19.25 8.09 -6.62
CA MET A 152 -18.90 7.18 -5.56
C MET A 152 -20.11 6.71 -4.73
N ASP A 153 -21.04 7.61 -4.39
CA ASP A 153 -22.26 7.25 -3.64
C ASP A 153 -23.14 6.25 -4.41
N VAL A 154 -23.19 6.37 -5.73
CA VAL A 154 -23.90 5.43 -6.60
C VAL A 154 -23.23 4.05 -6.54
N TYR A 155 -21.89 3.98 -6.62
CA TYR A 155 -21.15 2.71 -6.54
C TYR A 155 -21.26 2.07 -5.15
N ILE A 156 -21.23 2.84 -4.07
CA ILE A 156 -21.52 2.34 -2.71
C ILE A 156 -22.92 1.70 -2.64
N THR A 157 -23.91 2.35 -3.23
CA THR A 157 -25.29 1.81 -3.25
C THR A 157 -25.35 0.49 -4.02
N LYS A 158 -24.65 0.38 -5.16
CA LYS A 158 -24.56 -0.87 -5.94
C LYS A 158 -23.83 -1.96 -5.16
N LEU A 159 -22.69 -1.65 -4.54
CA LEU A 159 -21.94 -2.62 -3.74
C LEU A 159 -22.78 -3.13 -2.55
N ARG A 160 -23.51 -2.27 -1.87
CA ARG A 160 -24.46 -2.70 -0.83
C ARG A 160 -25.49 -3.70 -1.34
N LYS A 161 -25.97 -3.51 -2.58
CA LYS A 161 -26.92 -4.45 -3.20
C LYS A 161 -26.28 -5.80 -3.49
N HIS A 162 -25.02 -5.81 -3.98
CA HIS A 162 -24.28 -7.04 -4.23
C HIS A 162 -23.96 -7.81 -2.93
N LEU A 163 -23.59 -7.09 -1.86
CA LEU A 163 -23.23 -7.67 -0.56
C LEU A 163 -24.44 -8.14 0.28
N LYS A 164 -25.68 -7.75 -0.08
CA LYS A 164 -26.90 -8.17 0.64
C LYS A 164 -27.10 -9.69 0.75
N LYS A 165 -26.41 -10.47 -0.09
CA LYS A 165 -26.43 -11.94 -0.03
C LYS A 165 -25.83 -12.49 1.29
N ASP A 166 -25.03 -11.69 2.00
CA ASP A 166 -24.58 -12.00 3.36
C ASP A 166 -24.95 -10.87 4.33
N PRO A 167 -25.92 -11.10 5.23
CA PRO A 167 -26.37 -10.10 6.21
C PRO A 167 -25.32 -9.69 7.24
N SER A 168 -24.25 -10.47 7.40
CA SER A 168 -23.14 -10.14 8.32
C SER A 168 -22.23 -9.07 7.75
N VAL A 169 -22.35 -8.75 6.45
CA VAL A 169 -21.49 -7.81 5.75
C VAL A 169 -22.21 -6.50 5.51
N GLU A 170 -21.67 -5.40 5.97
CA GLU A 170 -22.29 -4.10 5.81
C GLU A 170 -21.27 -3.01 5.41
N ILE A 171 -21.67 -2.12 4.49
CA ILE A 171 -20.96 -0.87 4.23
C ILE A 171 -21.70 0.26 4.92
N ILE A 172 -21.15 0.82 5.99
CA ILE A 172 -21.73 1.93 6.72
C ILE A 172 -21.13 3.29 6.29
N ASN A 173 -21.93 4.36 6.41
CA ASN A 173 -21.43 5.73 6.27
C ASN A 173 -20.81 6.18 7.59
N VAL A 174 -19.61 6.75 7.53
CA VAL A 174 -19.01 7.51 8.63
C VAL A 174 -19.10 8.99 8.29
N HIS A 175 -20.02 9.68 8.98
CA HIS A 175 -20.37 11.07 8.66
C HIS A 175 -19.14 11.97 8.57
N GLY A 176 -19.05 12.74 7.48
CA GLY A 176 -17.96 13.68 7.23
C GLY A 176 -16.60 13.06 6.92
N LYS A 177 -16.46 11.72 6.94
CA LYS A 177 -15.17 11.01 6.71
C LYS A 177 -15.17 10.10 5.49
N GLY A 178 -16.15 9.22 5.37
CA GLY A 178 -16.17 8.26 4.27
C GLY A 178 -17.02 7.04 4.57
N TYR A 179 -16.51 5.86 4.23
CA TYR A 179 -17.21 4.58 4.35
C TYR A 179 -16.40 3.55 5.12
N LYS A 180 -17.09 2.59 5.71
CA LYS A 180 -16.46 1.50 6.44
C LYS A 180 -17.15 0.18 6.08
N LEU A 181 -16.37 -0.81 5.64
CA LEU A 181 -16.82 -2.19 5.48
C LEU A 181 -16.70 -2.90 6.82
N ILE A 182 -17.79 -3.52 7.26
CA ILE A 182 -17.87 -4.32 8.49
C ILE A 182 -18.10 -5.78 8.11
N LEU A 183 -17.37 -6.67 8.77
CA LEU A 183 -17.49 -8.11 8.71
C LEU A 183 -17.73 -8.67 10.10
#